data_8f77f1b85feeec24602b9d8396949780
#
_entry.id   8f77f1b85feeec24602b9d8396949780
#
_cell.length_a   1.000
_cell.length_b   1.000
_cell.length_c   1.000
_cell.angle_alpha   90.00
_cell.angle_beta   90.00
_cell.angle_gamma   90.00
#
_symmetry.space_group_name_H-M   'P 1'
#
loop_
_entity.id
_entity.type
_entity.pdbx_description
1 polymer ?
#
loop_
_entity_poly.entity_id
_entity_poly.type
_entity_poly.pdbx_seq_one_letter_code
_entity_poly.pdbx_strand_id
1 'polypeptide(L)'
;MNLTSGLGTIRDKVTGSMFTLPLLDKGQVDNAYRGDWIARKIVDVPAFDETREWRDWQAKKPQIEKLEAEEARLGVQSKVARARKLARLYGGAVLFIGTGDADPMQPLVPERVKAGGLKYLHVFSRHEMIAGELDQDPLSPFYGEPIKYTLAGKTSMVDVHPSRVVRFVGAELPDRVMAYDGWGDTVLQAVYDAVMQAGSAAAAIAAMLQEAKVDIVKVPGFMESLATEEYRSRILQRYQLANTGKSITNTLMLDGDEEWSSKQISFATLPEVLNTYLQIASGAADIPATRLLGQTPGGLQSTGQSDIRNYYDRISAGQNLELRPALSRLDEVLIRSALGSRPADVHYTWAPLWQMTEPEKADVFAKKAKGVKDVADTGLIPDPAFARGVQNMFVEDGTFPGLDAALDEFGDEPDDKDADEEAERLNAEQQGASE
;
A
#
# COMPACT_ATOMS: atom_id res chain seq x y z
N MET A 1 -33.06 24.54 -20.74
CA MET A 1 -33.20 23.20 -20.09
C MET A 1 -34.25 22.40 -20.81
N ASN A 2 -33.91 21.26 -21.35
CA ASN A 2 -34.91 20.35 -21.93
C ASN A 2 -35.35 19.37 -20.84
N LEU A 3 -36.53 19.60 -20.30
CA LEU A 3 -37.11 18.80 -19.20
C LEU A 3 -37.33 17.32 -19.58
N THR A 4 -37.43 17.04 -20.88
CA THR A 4 -37.67 15.68 -21.37
C THR A 4 -36.40 14.87 -21.56
N SER A 5 -35.31 15.51 -21.98
CA SER A 5 -34.02 14.83 -22.21
C SER A 5 -33.05 14.90 -21.02
N GLY A 6 -33.35 15.76 -20.04
CA GLY A 6 -32.46 15.99 -18.90
C GLY A 6 -31.18 16.76 -19.23
N LEU A 7 -31.01 17.29 -20.47
CA LEU A 7 -29.86 18.05 -20.90
C LEU A 7 -29.64 19.30 -20.03
N GLY A 8 -28.42 19.50 -19.54
CA GLY A 8 -28.06 20.58 -18.63
C GLY A 8 -28.54 20.38 -17.18
N THR A 9 -29.00 19.20 -16.80
CA THR A 9 -29.31 18.80 -15.43
C THR A 9 -28.31 17.77 -14.92
N ILE A 10 -28.34 17.46 -13.62
CA ILE A 10 -27.53 16.35 -13.01
C ILE A 10 -27.82 14.97 -13.63
N ARG A 11 -28.86 14.84 -14.44
CA ARG A 11 -29.19 13.61 -15.21
C ARG A 11 -28.60 13.61 -16.62
N ASP A 12 -27.94 14.69 -17.01
CA ASP A 12 -27.27 14.78 -18.31
C ASP A 12 -26.05 13.86 -18.32
N LYS A 13 -26.04 12.89 -19.23
CA LYS A 13 -24.95 11.92 -19.38
C LYS A 13 -23.59 12.57 -19.72
N VAL A 14 -23.60 13.78 -20.27
CA VAL A 14 -22.40 14.56 -20.64
C VAL A 14 -21.85 15.32 -19.42
N THR A 15 -22.63 15.54 -18.37
CA THR A 15 -22.19 16.29 -17.18
C THR A 15 -21.04 15.60 -16.47
N GLY A 16 -20.89 14.28 -16.59
CA GLY A 16 -19.78 13.52 -16.04
C GLY A 16 -18.42 13.69 -16.76
N SER A 17 -18.38 14.45 -17.87
CA SER A 17 -17.13 14.75 -18.59
C SER A 17 -16.48 16.07 -18.19
N MET A 18 -17.02 16.79 -17.23
CA MET A 18 -16.43 18.02 -16.71
C MET A 18 -15.53 17.71 -15.49
N PHE A 19 -14.30 18.25 -15.53
CA PHE A 19 -13.31 18.14 -14.43
C PHE A 19 -13.67 19.03 -13.22
N THR A 20 -14.95 19.06 -12.82
CA THR A 20 -15.41 19.77 -11.61
C THR A 20 -15.78 18.75 -10.53
N LEU A 21 -14.76 18.24 -9.85
CA LEU A 21 -14.99 17.37 -8.70
C LEU A 21 -15.14 18.22 -7.44
N PRO A 22 -16.22 18.04 -6.66
CA PRO A 22 -16.30 18.59 -5.32
C PRO A 22 -15.22 17.94 -4.46
N LEU A 23 -14.52 18.74 -3.65
CA LEU A 23 -13.55 18.21 -2.69
C LEU A 23 -14.26 17.35 -1.66
N LEU A 24 -13.71 16.16 -1.43
CA LEU A 24 -14.23 15.24 -0.42
C LEU A 24 -13.95 15.78 0.98
N ASP A 25 -15.01 15.93 1.76
CA ASP A 25 -14.86 16.22 3.18
C ASP A 25 -14.48 14.98 4.01
N LYS A 26 -14.07 15.21 5.26
CA LYS A 26 -13.67 14.13 6.16
C LYS A 26 -14.76 13.08 6.34
N GLY A 27 -16.03 13.47 6.41
CA GLY A 27 -17.16 12.54 6.58
C GLY A 27 -17.36 11.65 5.36
N GLN A 28 -17.23 12.20 4.16
CA GLN A 28 -17.31 11.45 2.91
C GLN A 28 -16.15 10.46 2.79
N VAL A 29 -14.94 10.89 3.14
CA VAL A 29 -13.75 10.01 3.16
C VAL A 29 -13.90 8.87 4.17
N ASP A 30 -14.36 9.17 5.38
CA ASP A 30 -14.64 8.18 6.43
C ASP A 30 -15.70 7.16 5.98
N ASN A 31 -16.78 7.64 5.36
CA ASN A 31 -17.85 6.79 4.84
C ASN A 31 -17.37 5.91 3.69
N ALA A 32 -16.61 6.44 2.74
CA ALA A 32 -16.02 5.67 1.65
C ALA A 32 -15.09 4.57 2.18
N TYR A 33 -14.18 4.92 3.09
CA TYR A 33 -13.23 3.96 3.65
C TYR A 33 -13.91 2.85 4.47
N ARG A 34 -14.97 3.18 5.20
CA ARG A 34 -15.67 2.22 6.07
C ARG A 34 -16.74 1.41 5.34
N GLY A 35 -17.37 2.00 4.33
CA GLY A 35 -18.52 1.43 3.63
C GLY A 35 -18.17 0.73 2.32
N ASP A 36 -17.07 1.10 1.67
CA ASP A 36 -16.67 0.52 0.39
C ASP A 36 -15.34 -0.23 0.49
N TRP A 37 -15.33 -1.50 0.08
CA TRP A 37 -14.16 -2.38 0.17
C TRP A 37 -13.06 -2.01 -0.83
N ILE A 38 -13.40 -1.44 -2.01
CA ILE A 38 -12.44 -0.99 -3.02
C ILE A 38 -11.72 0.25 -2.49
N ALA A 39 -12.47 1.25 -2.01
CA ALA A 39 -11.93 2.44 -1.40
C ALA A 39 -10.98 2.11 -0.26
N ARG A 40 -11.36 1.15 0.59
CA ARG A 40 -10.51 0.68 1.69
C ARG A 40 -9.20 0.07 1.18
N LYS A 41 -9.27 -0.81 0.18
CA LYS A 41 -8.07 -1.45 -0.40
C LYS A 41 -7.16 -0.43 -1.08
N ILE A 42 -7.71 0.57 -1.76
CA ILE A 42 -6.93 1.65 -2.40
C ILE A 42 -6.08 2.41 -1.37
N VAL A 43 -6.62 2.62 -0.17
CA VAL A 43 -5.87 3.25 0.93
C VAL A 43 -4.87 2.29 1.55
N ASP A 44 -5.32 1.07 1.90
CA ASP A 44 -4.57 0.15 2.75
C ASP A 44 -3.44 -0.59 2.02
N VAL A 45 -3.68 -1.05 0.77
CA VAL A 45 -2.76 -1.94 0.07
C VAL A 45 -1.41 -1.29 -0.22
N PRO A 46 -1.31 -0.09 -0.80
CA PRO A 46 0.00 0.54 -1.01
C PRO A 46 0.73 0.88 0.29
N ALA A 47 0.01 1.38 1.30
CA ALA A 47 0.61 1.66 2.61
C ALA A 47 1.18 0.41 3.29
N PHE A 48 0.49 -0.72 3.14
CA PHE A 48 0.97 -2.02 3.61
C PHE A 48 2.18 -2.50 2.80
N ASP A 49 2.12 -2.42 1.47
CA ASP A 49 3.21 -2.88 0.61
C ASP A 49 4.48 -2.05 0.77
N GLU A 50 4.38 -0.73 1.01
CA GLU A 50 5.52 0.14 1.33
C GLU A 50 6.22 -0.22 2.65
N THR A 51 5.53 -0.90 3.55
CA THR A 51 6.03 -1.12 4.92
C THR A 51 6.12 -2.58 5.34
N ARG A 52 5.57 -3.52 4.59
CA ARG A 52 5.59 -4.95 4.94
C ARG A 52 7.00 -5.54 4.91
N GLU A 53 7.77 -5.20 3.88
CA GLU A 53 9.19 -5.46 3.81
C GLU A 53 9.89 -4.21 4.33
N TRP A 54 10.54 -4.37 5.50
CA TRP A 54 11.12 -3.25 6.20
C TRP A 54 12.57 -3.02 5.77
N ARG A 55 13.26 -2.20 6.46
CA ARG A 55 14.64 -1.82 6.18
C ARG A 55 15.62 -2.76 6.86
N ASP A 56 16.69 -3.07 6.16
CA ASP A 56 17.83 -3.84 6.65
C ASP A 56 18.96 -2.89 6.99
N TRP A 57 19.37 -2.88 8.26
CA TRP A 57 20.43 -2.02 8.73
C TRP A 57 21.80 -2.51 8.25
N GLN A 58 22.62 -1.57 7.76
CA GLN A 58 23.99 -1.79 7.35
C GLN A 58 24.91 -1.16 8.41
N ALA A 59 25.50 -1.99 9.25
CA ALA A 59 26.37 -1.61 10.35
C ALA A 59 27.07 -2.86 10.91
N LYS A 60 27.90 -2.72 11.94
CA LYS A 60 28.46 -3.87 12.65
C LYS A 60 27.35 -4.65 13.37
N LYS A 61 27.44 -5.97 13.40
CA LYS A 61 26.42 -6.86 13.98
C LYS A 61 25.88 -6.41 15.35
N PRO A 62 26.71 -6.02 16.34
CA PRO A 62 26.19 -5.56 17.63
C PRO A 62 25.44 -4.22 17.55
N GLN A 63 25.69 -3.41 16.52
CA GLN A 63 24.96 -2.17 16.28
C GLN A 63 23.60 -2.46 15.64
N ILE A 64 23.55 -3.39 14.68
CA ILE A 64 22.30 -3.87 14.05
C ILE A 64 21.36 -4.40 15.12
N GLU A 65 21.80 -5.29 15.98
CA GLU A 65 20.97 -5.86 17.06
C GLU A 65 20.37 -4.78 17.98
N LYS A 66 21.14 -3.72 18.28
CA LYS A 66 20.63 -2.59 19.08
C LYS A 66 19.61 -1.73 18.34
N LEU A 67 19.84 -1.51 17.04
CA LEU A 67 18.92 -0.73 16.19
C LEU A 67 17.59 -1.47 16.03
N GLU A 68 17.62 -2.75 15.72
CA GLU A 68 16.43 -3.59 15.59
C GLU A 68 15.65 -3.72 16.91
N ALA A 69 16.38 -3.88 18.03
CA ALA A 69 15.75 -3.90 19.36
C ALA A 69 15.05 -2.58 19.69
N GLU A 70 15.66 -1.44 19.33
CA GLU A 70 15.07 -0.11 19.55
C GLU A 70 13.86 0.13 18.63
N GLU A 71 13.94 -0.28 17.36
CA GLU A 71 12.80 -0.25 16.44
C GLU A 71 11.62 -1.11 16.92
N ALA A 72 11.92 -2.32 17.37
CA ALA A 72 10.91 -3.24 17.92
C ALA A 72 10.27 -2.66 19.19
N ARG A 73 11.08 -2.12 20.12
CA ARG A 73 10.61 -1.47 21.36
C ARG A 73 9.64 -0.33 21.08
N LEU A 74 9.90 0.45 20.06
CA LEU A 74 9.11 1.61 19.68
C LEU A 74 7.96 1.27 18.72
N GLY A 75 7.98 0.09 18.10
CA GLY A 75 7.04 -0.35 17.07
C GLY A 75 7.11 0.54 15.83
N VAL A 76 8.32 0.89 15.37
CA VAL A 76 8.54 1.88 14.31
C VAL A 76 7.81 1.49 13.03
N GLN A 77 8.03 0.28 12.53
CA GLN A 77 7.42 -0.24 11.29
C GLN A 77 5.89 -0.13 11.31
N SER A 78 5.25 -0.62 12.38
CA SER A 78 3.79 -0.60 12.51
C SER A 78 3.22 0.82 12.61
N LYS A 79 3.95 1.73 13.25
CA LYS A 79 3.54 3.14 13.36
C LYS A 79 3.71 3.89 12.05
N VAL A 80 4.79 3.62 11.30
CA VAL A 80 4.98 4.18 9.96
C VAL A 80 3.89 3.65 9.01
N ALA A 81 3.59 2.35 9.04
CA ALA A 81 2.48 1.77 8.28
C ALA A 81 1.14 2.47 8.56
N ARG A 82 0.86 2.72 9.86
CA ARG A 82 -0.34 3.47 10.27
C ARG A 82 -0.31 4.91 9.78
N ALA A 83 0.83 5.58 9.88
CA ALA A 83 0.98 6.97 9.43
C ALA A 83 0.79 7.09 7.91
N ARG A 84 1.39 6.18 7.11
CA ARG A 84 1.18 6.13 5.65
C ARG A 84 -0.28 5.87 5.30
N LYS A 85 -0.95 4.96 5.99
CA LYS A 85 -2.38 4.71 5.82
C LYS A 85 -3.22 5.96 6.09
N LEU A 86 -2.98 6.67 7.18
CA LEU A 86 -3.71 7.89 7.53
C LEU A 86 -3.38 9.04 6.56
N ALA A 87 -2.13 9.14 6.10
CA ALA A 87 -1.74 10.12 5.09
C ALA A 87 -2.48 9.89 3.77
N ARG A 88 -2.54 8.66 3.30
CA ARG A 88 -3.30 8.28 2.11
C ARG A 88 -4.80 8.53 2.26
N LEU A 89 -5.34 8.24 3.44
CA LEU A 89 -6.76 8.41 3.72
C LEU A 89 -7.17 9.88 3.82
N TYR A 90 -6.44 10.67 4.59
CA TYR A 90 -6.83 12.05 4.92
C TYR A 90 -6.00 13.13 4.20
N GLY A 91 -5.02 12.74 3.38
CA GLY A 91 -4.12 13.69 2.72
C GLY A 91 -2.93 14.10 3.58
N GLY A 92 -2.86 13.69 4.85
CA GLY A 92 -1.75 13.97 5.73
C GLY A 92 -1.81 13.26 7.06
N ALA A 93 -0.65 12.87 7.57
CA ALA A 93 -0.46 12.30 8.90
C ALA A 93 0.92 12.67 9.43
N VAL A 94 1.09 12.53 10.72
CA VAL A 94 2.36 12.80 11.40
C VAL A 94 2.74 11.66 12.33
N LEU A 95 4.04 11.47 12.49
CA LEU A 95 4.63 10.68 13.54
C LEU A 95 5.34 11.64 14.51
N PHE A 96 4.85 11.75 15.73
CA PHE A 96 5.41 12.60 16.78
C PHE A 96 6.53 11.87 17.51
N ILE A 97 7.68 12.53 17.65
CA ILE A 97 8.89 12.04 18.30
C ILE A 97 8.91 12.53 19.74
N GLY A 98 8.69 11.62 20.69
CA GLY A 98 8.67 11.93 22.13
C GLY A 98 9.97 11.54 22.80
N THR A 99 10.70 12.54 23.32
CA THR A 99 11.94 12.38 24.09
C THR A 99 11.72 12.50 25.60
N GLY A 100 10.47 12.79 26.02
CA GLY A 100 10.12 12.96 27.44
C GLY A 100 10.40 14.37 27.97
N ASP A 101 10.69 15.33 27.09
CA ASP A 101 10.85 16.73 27.45
C ASP A 101 9.54 17.33 27.95
N ALA A 102 9.63 18.26 28.91
CA ALA A 102 8.47 18.89 29.53
C ALA A 102 7.72 19.81 28.56
N ASP A 103 8.42 20.43 27.61
CA ASP A 103 7.87 21.36 26.64
C ASP A 103 8.08 20.86 25.19
N PRO A 104 7.04 20.36 24.52
CA PRO A 104 7.12 19.91 23.13
C PRO A 104 7.40 21.03 22.11
N MET A 105 7.25 22.29 22.50
CA MET A 105 7.54 23.45 21.66
C MET A 105 9.06 23.75 21.57
N GLN A 106 9.86 23.17 22.46
CA GLN A 106 11.32 23.25 22.34
C GLN A 106 11.80 22.45 21.13
N PRO A 107 12.69 23.02 20.31
CA PRO A 107 13.28 22.30 19.17
C PRO A 107 13.94 20.99 19.61
N LEU A 108 13.69 19.93 18.87
CA LEU A 108 14.41 18.67 19.03
C LEU A 108 15.81 18.80 18.43
N VAL A 109 16.81 18.71 19.29
CA VAL A 109 18.23 18.71 18.92
C VAL A 109 18.73 17.26 18.96
N PRO A 110 18.89 16.58 17.83
CA PRO A 110 19.25 15.15 17.77
C PRO A 110 20.54 14.85 18.55
N GLU A 111 21.54 15.75 18.52
CA GLU A 111 22.83 15.61 19.19
C GLU A 111 22.74 15.49 20.70
N ARG A 112 21.65 15.98 21.30
CA ARG A 112 21.38 15.88 22.75
C ARG A 112 20.73 14.57 23.15
N VAL A 113 20.24 13.79 22.17
CA VAL A 113 19.60 12.50 22.44
C VAL A 113 20.66 11.46 22.79
N LYS A 114 20.58 10.95 24.01
CA LYS A 114 21.46 9.90 24.53
C LYS A 114 20.83 8.51 24.31
N ALA A 115 21.57 7.46 24.59
CA ALA A 115 21.06 6.10 24.58
C ALA A 115 19.76 5.98 25.40
N GLY A 116 18.72 5.37 24.81
CA GLY A 116 17.37 5.28 25.38
C GLY A 116 16.63 6.62 25.50
N GLY A 117 17.10 7.68 24.79
CA GLY A 117 16.50 9.01 24.84
C GLY A 117 15.19 9.15 24.05
N LEU A 118 14.94 8.33 23.07
CA LEU A 118 13.66 8.23 22.36
C LEU A 118 12.69 7.39 23.19
N LYS A 119 11.67 8.05 23.78
CA LYS A 119 10.77 7.42 24.75
C LYS A 119 9.55 6.79 24.10
N TYR A 120 8.92 7.49 23.18
CA TYR A 120 7.70 7.04 22.51
C TYR A 120 7.54 7.70 21.14
N LEU A 121 6.72 7.07 20.32
CA LEU A 121 6.25 7.59 19.04
C LEU A 121 4.73 7.56 19.05
N HIS A 122 4.09 8.60 18.55
CA HIS A 122 2.64 8.66 18.40
C HIS A 122 2.26 9.05 16.98
N VAL A 123 1.23 8.42 16.45
CA VAL A 123 0.73 8.67 15.09
C VAL A 123 -0.58 9.42 15.19
N PHE A 124 -0.66 10.56 14.49
CA PHE A 124 -1.84 11.42 14.41
C PHE A 124 -2.18 11.70 12.95
N SER A 125 -3.47 11.79 12.64
CA SER A 125 -3.93 12.32 11.36
C SER A 125 -3.80 13.86 11.33
N ARG A 126 -3.87 14.45 10.13
CA ARG A 126 -3.89 15.92 9.99
C ARG A 126 -5.05 16.60 10.72
N HIS A 127 -6.09 15.85 11.06
CA HIS A 127 -7.24 16.35 11.79
C HIS A 127 -7.03 16.37 13.32
N GLU A 128 -6.10 15.58 13.82
CA GLU A 128 -5.71 15.53 15.23
C GLU A 128 -4.51 16.44 15.50
N MET A 129 -3.56 16.51 14.54
CA MET A 129 -2.40 17.38 14.60
C MET A 129 -2.58 18.50 13.57
N ILE A 130 -3.11 19.61 14.03
CA ILE A 130 -3.46 20.77 13.19
C ILE A 130 -2.18 21.52 12.84
N ALA A 131 -1.96 21.75 11.54
CA ALA A 131 -0.88 22.60 11.07
C ALA A 131 -1.18 24.08 11.38
N GLY A 132 -0.18 24.79 11.86
CA GLY A 132 -0.22 26.26 11.99
C GLY A 132 0.12 26.96 10.67
N GLU A 133 0.45 28.25 10.76
CA GLU A 133 0.93 29.00 9.60
C GLU A 133 2.18 28.36 8.99
N LEU A 134 2.29 28.42 7.67
CA LEU A 134 3.44 27.89 6.95
C LEU A 134 4.60 28.87 6.98
N ASP A 135 5.80 28.34 7.08
CA ASP A 135 7.02 29.11 6.89
C ASP A 135 7.13 29.50 5.42
N GLN A 136 7.09 30.81 5.15
CA GLN A 136 7.17 31.39 3.82
C GLN A 136 8.54 32.01 3.53
N ASP A 137 9.50 31.91 4.45
CA ASP A 137 10.85 32.39 4.22
C ASP A 137 11.62 31.40 3.30
N PRO A 138 11.95 31.78 2.05
CA PRO A 138 12.66 30.90 1.12
C PRO A 138 14.06 30.47 1.60
N LEU A 139 14.63 31.19 2.58
CA LEU A 139 15.94 30.88 3.17
C LEU A 139 15.83 29.96 4.40
N SER A 140 14.62 29.69 4.87
CA SER A 140 14.39 28.78 5.98
C SER A 140 14.54 27.32 5.55
N PRO A 141 15.20 26.47 6.37
CA PRO A 141 15.23 25.02 6.14
C PRO A 141 13.84 24.36 6.28
N PHE A 142 12.85 25.10 6.78
CA PHE A 142 11.47 24.64 6.97
C PHE A 142 10.49 25.29 5.99
N TYR A 143 10.99 25.92 4.90
CA TYR A 143 10.14 26.53 3.90
C TYR A 143 9.02 25.61 3.44
N GLY A 144 7.78 26.08 3.50
CA GLY A 144 6.58 25.31 3.15
C GLY A 144 6.15 24.28 4.20
N GLU A 145 6.83 24.23 5.36
CA GLU A 145 6.39 23.47 6.53
C GLU A 145 5.68 24.38 7.54
N PRO A 146 4.75 23.87 8.37
CA PRO A 146 4.14 24.65 9.44
C PRO A 146 5.19 25.11 10.46
N ILE A 147 5.11 26.38 10.87
CA ILE A 147 5.96 26.95 11.92
C ILE A 147 5.75 26.23 13.26
N LYS A 148 4.53 25.74 13.50
CA LYS A 148 4.16 24.92 14.64
C LYS A 148 3.02 23.97 14.29
N TYR A 149 2.88 22.93 15.08
CA TYR A 149 1.71 22.06 15.05
C TYR A 149 0.97 22.20 16.38
N THR A 150 -0.35 22.07 16.33
CA THR A 150 -1.18 22.05 17.55
C THR A 150 -1.87 20.70 17.65
N LEU A 151 -1.54 19.92 18.66
CA LEU A 151 -2.23 18.67 18.98
C LEU A 151 -3.52 18.99 19.73
N ALA A 152 -4.64 18.65 19.12
CA ALA A 152 -5.95 18.81 19.72
C ALA A 152 -6.26 17.63 20.65
N GLY A 153 -6.02 17.78 21.94
CA GLY A 153 -6.45 16.83 22.96
C GLY A 153 -7.90 17.09 23.41
N LYS A 154 -8.50 16.15 24.12
CA LYS A 154 -9.88 16.31 24.63
C LYS A 154 -10.03 17.47 25.64
N THR A 155 -8.99 17.77 26.40
CA THR A 155 -9.02 18.75 27.50
C THR A 155 -8.00 19.87 27.38
N SER A 156 -7.01 19.73 26.49
CA SER A 156 -5.92 20.68 26.30
C SER A 156 -5.42 20.67 24.86
N MET A 157 -4.96 21.82 24.41
CA MET A 157 -4.20 21.95 23.17
C MET A 157 -2.72 22.03 23.55
N VAL A 158 -1.89 21.33 22.79
CA VAL A 158 -0.45 21.28 23.00
C VAL A 158 0.24 21.68 21.71
N ASP A 159 1.02 22.75 21.75
CA ASP A 159 1.83 23.18 20.61
C ASP A 159 3.11 22.34 20.54
N VAL A 160 3.49 21.98 19.32
CA VAL A 160 4.61 21.07 19.01
C VAL A 160 5.50 21.71 17.96
N HIS A 161 6.82 21.70 18.22
CA HIS A 161 7.81 22.20 17.28
C HIS A 161 7.95 21.27 16.06
N PRO A 162 8.08 21.78 14.82
CA PRO A 162 8.18 20.96 13.60
C PRO A 162 9.30 19.93 13.61
N SER A 163 10.44 20.20 14.26
CA SER A 163 11.56 19.26 14.38
C SER A 163 11.19 17.96 15.11
N ARG A 164 10.08 17.93 15.87
CA ARG A 164 9.58 16.74 16.58
C ARG A 164 8.57 15.94 15.77
N VAL A 165 8.34 16.33 14.50
CA VAL A 165 7.29 15.78 13.67
C VAL A 165 7.89 15.22 12.38
N VAL A 166 7.63 13.94 12.11
CA VAL A 166 7.80 13.34 10.80
C VAL A 166 6.50 13.48 10.04
N ARG A 167 6.54 14.13 8.87
CA ARG A 167 5.36 14.36 8.04
C ARG A 167 5.22 13.29 6.98
N PHE A 168 4.01 12.80 6.81
CA PHE A 168 3.60 11.95 5.70
C PHE A 168 2.51 12.68 4.93
N VAL A 169 2.78 13.02 3.70
CA VAL A 169 1.84 13.70 2.80
C VAL A 169 1.06 12.65 2.02
N GLY A 170 -0.21 12.90 1.74
CA GLY A 170 -1.07 12.03 0.91
C GLY A 170 -0.78 12.20 -0.57
N ALA A 171 -1.83 12.29 -1.40
CA ALA A 171 -1.66 12.60 -2.81
C ALA A 171 -1.11 14.02 -2.96
N GLU A 172 0.00 14.16 -3.69
CA GLU A 172 0.67 15.45 -3.85
C GLU A 172 -0.18 16.40 -4.71
N LEU A 173 -0.21 17.67 -4.31
CA LEU A 173 -0.93 18.72 -5.00
C LEU A 173 0.07 19.68 -5.66
N PRO A 174 -0.22 20.19 -6.89
CA PRO A 174 0.63 21.14 -7.57
C PRO A 174 0.87 22.43 -6.78
N ASP A 175 -0.11 22.84 -5.99
CA ASP A 175 -0.08 24.07 -5.17
C ASP A 175 -0.33 23.76 -3.68
N ARG A 176 0.49 22.87 -3.14
CA ARG A 176 0.37 22.39 -1.75
C ARG A 176 0.47 23.49 -0.72
N VAL A 177 1.37 24.44 -0.93
CA VAL A 177 1.68 25.51 0.04
C VAL A 177 0.52 26.48 0.16
N MET A 178 -0.15 26.80 -0.93
CA MET A 178 -1.18 27.85 -0.96
C MET A 178 -2.58 27.32 -0.59
N ALA A 179 -2.88 26.06 -0.89
CA ALA A 179 -4.25 25.57 -0.86
C ALA A 179 -4.62 24.74 0.39
N TYR A 180 -3.66 24.03 1.04
CA TYR A 180 -3.98 22.98 2.01
C TYR A 180 -3.06 22.94 3.24
N ASP A 181 -2.61 24.07 3.74
CA ASP A 181 -1.73 24.15 4.92
C ASP A 181 -0.50 23.23 4.78
N GLY A 182 0.01 23.08 3.56
CA GLY A 182 1.12 22.21 3.24
C GLY A 182 0.81 20.72 3.19
N TRP A 183 -0.46 20.30 3.31
CA TRP A 183 -0.87 18.90 3.18
C TRP A 183 -1.21 18.53 1.73
N GLY A 184 -1.30 17.23 1.47
CA GLY A 184 -1.80 16.70 0.22
C GLY A 184 -3.29 16.42 0.27
N ASP A 185 -3.78 15.76 -0.78
CA ASP A 185 -5.16 15.30 -0.89
C ASP A 185 -5.31 13.85 -0.42
N THR A 186 -6.54 13.42 -0.16
CA THR A 186 -6.84 11.99 -0.02
C THR A 186 -6.62 11.28 -1.35
N VAL A 187 -6.04 10.08 -1.32
CA VAL A 187 -5.91 9.28 -2.55
C VAL A 187 -7.26 8.89 -3.15
N LEU A 188 -8.33 8.98 -2.35
CA LEU A 188 -9.68 8.69 -2.81
C LEU A 188 -10.26 9.79 -3.70
N GLN A 189 -9.74 11.03 -3.65
CA GLN A 189 -10.26 12.16 -4.43
C GLN A 189 -10.27 11.87 -5.93
N ALA A 190 -9.15 11.41 -6.48
CA ALA A 190 -9.01 11.14 -7.90
C ALA A 190 -9.75 9.89 -8.38
N VAL A 191 -9.98 8.93 -7.50
CA VAL A 191 -10.58 7.63 -7.84
C VAL A 191 -12.04 7.52 -7.44
N TYR A 192 -12.59 8.54 -6.79
CA TYR A 192 -13.91 8.50 -6.16
C TYR A 192 -15.01 8.09 -7.14
N ASP A 193 -15.06 8.71 -8.31
CA ASP A 193 -16.07 8.41 -9.33
C ASP A 193 -15.95 6.97 -9.86
N ALA A 194 -14.73 6.48 -10.07
CA ALA A 194 -14.50 5.13 -10.54
C ALA A 194 -14.98 4.08 -9.51
N VAL A 195 -14.73 4.32 -8.22
CA VAL A 195 -15.20 3.48 -7.13
C VAL A 195 -16.72 3.51 -7.02
N MET A 196 -17.32 4.70 -7.06
CA MET A 196 -18.78 4.88 -7.02
C MET A 196 -19.49 4.19 -8.20
N GLN A 197 -18.90 4.27 -9.40
CA GLN A 197 -19.45 3.61 -10.58
C GLN A 197 -19.38 2.09 -10.46
N ALA A 198 -18.28 1.54 -9.97
CA ALA A 198 -18.14 0.10 -9.74
C ALA A 198 -19.17 -0.40 -8.71
N GLY A 199 -19.33 0.31 -7.60
CA GLY A 199 -20.35 0.00 -6.57
C GLY A 199 -21.76 0.09 -7.10
N SER A 200 -22.09 1.14 -7.87
CA SER A 200 -23.41 1.33 -8.50
C SER A 200 -23.71 0.27 -9.53
N ALA A 201 -22.73 -0.14 -10.34
CA ALA A 201 -22.89 -1.24 -11.30
C ALA A 201 -23.19 -2.56 -10.58
N ALA A 202 -22.47 -2.87 -9.51
CA ALA A 202 -22.72 -4.07 -8.71
C ALA A 202 -24.13 -4.05 -8.09
N ALA A 203 -24.57 -2.93 -7.54
CA ALA A 203 -25.91 -2.76 -6.97
C ALA A 203 -27.00 -2.89 -8.04
N ALA A 204 -26.81 -2.30 -9.23
CA ALA A 204 -27.75 -2.41 -10.34
C ALA A 204 -27.88 -3.86 -10.83
N ILE A 205 -26.76 -4.59 -10.95
CA ILE A 205 -26.77 -6.02 -11.30
C ILE A 205 -27.53 -6.83 -10.24
N ALA A 206 -27.28 -6.58 -8.95
CA ALA A 206 -27.99 -7.26 -7.87
C ALA A 206 -29.51 -7.00 -7.93
N ALA A 207 -29.94 -5.77 -8.22
CA ALA A 207 -31.35 -5.43 -8.41
C ALA A 207 -31.93 -6.15 -9.62
N MET A 208 -31.23 -6.15 -10.77
CA MET A 208 -31.69 -6.87 -11.97
C MET A 208 -31.86 -8.37 -11.74
N LEU A 209 -31.00 -8.99 -10.93
CA LEU A 209 -31.09 -10.41 -10.57
C LEU A 209 -32.37 -10.70 -9.76
N GLN A 210 -32.81 -9.77 -8.91
CA GLN A 210 -34.07 -9.90 -8.16
C GLN A 210 -35.29 -9.78 -9.05
N GLU A 211 -35.18 -8.97 -10.11
CA GLU A 211 -36.26 -8.75 -11.10
C GLU A 211 -36.18 -9.69 -12.31
N ALA A 212 -35.26 -10.67 -12.28
CA ALA A 212 -34.90 -11.52 -13.43
C ALA A 212 -36.04 -12.31 -14.04
N LYS A 213 -37.10 -12.51 -13.28
CA LYS A 213 -38.26 -13.26 -13.70
C LYS A 213 -39.53 -12.43 -13.54
N VAL A 214 -40.02 -11.91 -14.64
CA VAL A 214 -41.33 -11.27 -14.68
C VAL A 214 -42.31 -12.27 -15.27
N ASP A 215 -43.25 -12.68 -14.45
CA ASP A 215 -44.37 -13.48 -14.91
C ASP A 215 -45.46 -12.54 -15.42
N ILE A 216 -45.84 -12.72 -16.67
CA ILE A 216 -46.91 -11.95 -17.32
C ILE A 216 -48.12 -12.85 -17.41
N VAL A 217 -49.20 -12.45 -16.77
CA VAL A 217 -50.52 -13.13 -16.88
C VAL A 217 -51.45 -12.19 -17.63
N LYS A 218 -51.95 -12.65 -18.75
CA LYS A 218 -52.98 -11.94 -19.52
C LYS A 218 -54.32 -12.39 -19.01
N VAL A 219 -55.13 -11.45 -18.53
CA VAL A 219 -56.49 -11.67 -18.04
C VAL A 219 -57.44 -10.95 -18.98
N PRO A 220 -58.34 -11.67 -19.67
CA PRO A 220 -59.37 -11.06 -20.51
C PRO A 220 -60.26 -10.09 -19.71
N GLY A 221 -60.54 -8.90 -20.21
CA GLY A 221 -61.41 -7.92 -19.55
C GLY A 221 -60.85 -7.34 -18.24
N PHE A 222 -59.56 -7.41 -17.98
CA PHE A 222 -58.94 -7.02 -16.71
C PHE A 222 -59.26 -5.56 -16.30
N MET A 223 -59.18 -4.61 -17.23
CA MET A 223 -59.45 -3.20 -16.94
C MET A 223 -60.91 -2.91 -16.63
N GLU A 224 -61.83 -3.59 -17.32
CA GLU A 224 -63.28 -3.47 -17.08
C GLU A 224 -63.70 -4.06 -15.73
N SER A 225 -62.99 -5.15 -15.36
CA SER A 225 -63.28 -5.90 -14.14
C SER A 225 -62.73 -5.20 -12.89
N LEU A 226 -61.72 -4.34 -13.02
CA LEU A 226 -61.16 -3.54 -11.90
C LEU A 226 -62.13 -2.44 -11.43
N ALA A 227 -63.21 -2.15 -12.14
CA ALA A 227 -64.15 -1.09 -11.78
C ALA A 227 -64.93 -1.42 -10.48
N THR A 228 -65.05 -2.68 -10.09
CA THR A 228 -65.73 -3.10 -8.86
C THR A 228 -64.80 -3.55 -7.77
N GLU A 229 -65.05 -3.11 -6.53
CA GLU A 229 -64.19 -3.43 -5.36
C GLU A 229 -64.19 -4.93 -5.04
N GLU A 230 -65.35 -5.59 -5.25
CA GLU A 230 -65.48 -7.02 -5.02
C GLU A 230 -64.58 -7.84 -5.96
N TYR A 231 -64.53 -7.47 -7.24
CA TYR A 231 -63.64 -8.17 -8.20
C TYR A 231 -62.19 -7.93 -7.93
N ARG A 232 -61.80 -6.71 -7.52
CA ARG A 232 -60.45 -6.37 -7.13
C ARG A 232 -59.96 -7.22 -5.95
N SER A 233 -60.79 -7.39 -4.93
CA SER A 233 -60.49 -8.23 -3.77
C SER A 233 -60.32 -9.71 -4.15
N ARG A 234 -61.20 -10.24 -5.01
CA ARG A 234 -61.11 -11.63 -5.52
C ARG A 234 -59.83 -11.88 -6.33
N ILE A 235 -59.43 -10.94 -7.19
CA ILE A 235 -58.18 -11.04 -7.95
C ILE A 235 -56.97 -11.06 -7.02
N LEU A 236 -56.91 -10.15 -6.04
CA LEU A 236 -55.81 -10.13 -5.10
C LEU A 236 -55.67 -11.41 -4.31
N GLN A 237 -56.77 -11.96 -3.79
CA GLN A 237 -56.79 -13.25 -3.09
C GLN A 237 -56.34 -14.40 -3.98
N ARG A 238 -56.78 -14.43 -5.22
CA ARG A 238 -56.40 -15.45 -6.19
C ARG A 238 -54.92 -15.42 -6.52
N TYR A 239 -54.35 -14.23 -6.79
CA TYR A 239 -52.94 -14.12 -7.06
C TYR A 239 -52.04 -14.37 -5.83
N GLN A 240 -52.52 -14.08 -4.64
CA GLN A 240 -51.82 -14.49 -3.39
C GLN A 240 -51.80 -16.02 -3.27
N LEU A 241 -52.92 -16.71 -3.53
CA LEU A 241 -52.97 -18.16 -3.54
C LEU A 241 -52.10 -18.78 -4.65
N ALA A 242 -52.14 -18.21 -5.86
CA ALA A 242 -51.34 -18.65 -7.00
C ALA A 242 -49.84 -18.50 -6.71
N ASN A 243 -49.39 -17.38 -6.12
CA ASN A 243 -48.03 -17.18 -5.71
C ASN A 243 -47.57 -18.13 -4.59
N THR A 244 -48.46 -18.43 -3.65
CA THR A 244 -48.17 -19.42 -2.59
C THR A 244 -48.03 -20.83 -3.19
N GLY A 245 -48.95 -21.23 -4.09
CA GLY A 245 -48.87 -22.51 -4.78
C GLY A 245 -47.63 -22.64 -5.65
N LYS A 246 -47.26 -21.58 -6.38
CA LYS A 246 -46.06 -21.55 -7.19
C LYS A 246 -44.77 -21.63 -6.34
N SER A 247 -44.74 -21.00 -5.18
CA SER A 247 -43.62 -21.05 -4.24
C SER A 247 -43.38 -22.45 -3.64
N ILE A 248 -44.45 -23.20 -3.39
CA ILE A 248 -44.37 -24.49 -2.70
C ILE A 248 -44.28 -25.67 -3.67
N THR A 249 -45.03 -25.63 -4.79
CA THR A 249 -45.19 -26.78 -5.71
C THR A 249 -44.67 -26.54 -7.11
N ASN A 250 -44.15 -25.36 -7.42
CA ASN A 250 -43.79 -24.89 -8.77
C ASN A 250 -44.92 -24.99 -9.79
N THR A 251 -46.17 -24.97 -9.33
CA THR A 251 -47.36 -25.10 -10.17
C THR A 251 -48.12 -23.78 -10.20
N LEU A 252 -48.39 -23.24 -11.40
CA LEU A 252 -49.20 -22.06 -11.61
C LEU A 252 -50.56 -22.51 -12.13
N MET A 253 -51.64 -22.20 -11.40
CA MET A 253 -53.02 -22.47 -11.83
C MET A 253 -53.60 -21.25 -12.55
N LEU A 254 -54.05 -21.45 -13.77
CA LEU A 254 -54.68 -20.44 -14.64
C LEU A 254 -56.11 -20.81 -14.94
N ASP A 255 -56.93 -19.83 -15.25
CA ASP A 255 -58.28 -20.06 -15.81
C ASP A 255 -58.20 -20.36 -17.31
N GLY A 256 -59.29 -20.94 -17.91
CA GLY A 256 -59.25 -21.44 -19.27
C GLY A 256 -58.87 -20.37 -20.33
N ASP A 257 -59.17 -19.10 -20.06
CA ASP A 257 -58.96 -17.98 -20.97
C ASP A 257 -57.74 -17.13 -20.60
N GLU A 258 -56.95 -17.54 -19.60
CA GLU A 258 -55.75 -16.84 -19.17
C GLU A 258 -54.48 -17.41 -19.83
N GLU A 259 -53.63 -16.53 -20.31
CA GLU A 259 -52.33 -16.89 -20.86
C GLU A 259 -51.23 -16.46 -19.91
N TRP A 260 -50.27 -17.36 -19.67
CA TRP A 260 -49.07 -17.06 -18.93
C TRP A 260 -47.86 -17.09 -19.86
N SER A 261 -47.00 -16.11 -19.70
CA SER A 261 -45.65 -16.09 -20.32
C SER A 261 -44.63 -15.60 -19.34
N SER A 262 -43.44 -16.16 -19.40
CA SER A 262 -42.29 -15.72 -18.58
C SER A 262 -41.27 -15.06 -19.48
N LYS A 263 -40.92 -13.81 -19.19
CA LYS A 263 -39.75 -13.14 -19.80
C LYS A 263 -38.53 -13.43 -18.95
N GLN A 264 -37.55 -14.09 -19.54
CA GLN A 264 -36.23 -14.27 -18.93
C GLN A 264 -35.28 -13.28 -19.56
N ILE A 265 -34.54 -12.56 -18.71
CA ILE A 265 -33.46 -11.66 -19.14
C ILE A 265 -32.17 -12.47 -19.13
N SER A 266 -31.39 -12.41 -20.21
CA SER A 266 -30.06 -13.01 -20.24
C SER A 266 -29.07 -12.14 -19.48
N PHE A 267 -28.34 -12.73 -18.53
CA PHE A 267 -27.32 -12.07 -17.72
C PHE A 267 -25.90 -12.42 -18.14
N ALA A 268 -25.73 -13.06 -19.30
CA ALA A 268 -24.44 -13.62 -19.74
C ALA A 268 -23.31 -12.58 -19.80
N THR A 269 -23.63 -11.33 -20.12
CA THR A 269 -22.62 -10.25 -20.27
C THR A 269 -22.41 -9.42 -18.99
N LEU A 270 -23.25 -9.56 -17.98
CA LEU A 270 -23.15 -8.74 -16.77
C LEU A 270 -21.82 -8.91 -15.99
N PRO A 271 -21.25 -10.13 -15.87
CA PRO A 271 -19.95 -10.30 -15.23
C PRO A 271 -18.83 -9.55 -15.94
N GLU A 272 -18.84 -9.49 -17.28
CA GLU A 272 -17.84 -8.75 -18.07
C GLU A 272 -17.96 -7.25 -17.84
N VAL A 273 -19.19 -6.73 -17.81
CA VAL A 273 -19.45 -5.31 -17.51
C VAL A 273 -18.94 -4.95 -16.12
N LEU A 274 -19.25 -5.75 -15.10
CA LEU A 274 -18.78 -5.51 -13.74
C LEU A 274 -17.25 -5.56 -13.66
N ASN A 275 -16.62 -6.55 -14.29
CA ASN A 275 -15.17 -6.66 -14.35
C ASN A 275 -14.53 -5.43 -15.02
N THR A 276 -15.15 -4.86 -16.06
CA THR A 276 -14.66 -3.64 -16.71
C THR A 276 -14.66 -2.46 -15.73
N TYR A 277 -15.72 -2.24 -14.95
CA TYR A 277 -15.74 -1.18 -13.94
C TYR A 277 -14.73 -1.41 -12.82
N LEU A 278 -14.52 -2.64 -12.39
CA LEU A 278 -13.50 -3.00 -11.40
C LEU A 278 -12.08 -2.75 -11.94
N GLN A 279 -11.83 -3.04 -13.22
CA GLN A 279 -10.56 -2.74 -13.88
C GLN A 279 -10.33 -1.22 -14.03
N ILE A 280 -11.37 -0.45 -14.34
CA ILE A 280 -11.29 1.02 -14.37
C ILE A 280 -10.92 1.56 -12.98
N ALA A 281 -11.55 1.07 -11.91
CA ALA A 281 -11.22 1.47 -10.55
C ALA A 281 -9.79 1.08 -10.15
N SER A 282 -9.31 -0.09 -10.60
CA SER A 282 -7.94 -0.57 -10.41
C SER A 282 -6.93 0.33 -11.13
N GLY A 283 -7.19 0.65 -12.41
CA GLY A 283 -6.34 1.55 -13.19
C GLY A 283 -6.33 2.98 -12.64
N ALA A 284 -7.47 3.50 -12.21
CA ALA A 284 -7.56 4.82 -11.59
C ALA A 284 -6.75 4.91 -10.28
N ALA A 285 -6.69 3.81 -9.52
CA ALA A 285 -5.91 3.70 -8.29
C ALA A 285 -4.43 3.40 -8.52
N ASP A 286 -4.05 3.08 -9.75
CA ASP A 286 -2.71 2.64 -10.14
C ASP A 286 -2.22 1.43 -9.30
N ILE A 287 -3.15 0.49 -9.05
CA ILE A 287 -2.91 -0.79 -8.38
C ILE A 287 -3.36 -1.88 -9.34
N PRO A 288 -2.50 -2.84 -9.71
CA PRO A 288 -2.88 -3.93 -10.61
C PRO A 288 -4.13 -4.68 -10.13
N ALA A 289 -5.01 -5.05 -11.04
CA ALA A 289 -6.22 -5.81 -10.72
C ALA A 289 -5.91 -7.12 -9.98
N THR A 290 -4.79 -7.76 -10.30
CA THR A 290 -4.28 -8.94 -9.59
C THR A 290 -4.04 -8.67 -8.11
N ARG A 291 -3.52 -7.48 -7.77
CA ARG A 291 -3.24 -7.08 -6.37
C ARG A 291 -4.49 -6.53 -5.68
N LEU A 292 -5.25 -5.68 -6.35
CA LEU A 292 -6.44 -5.04 -5.79
C LEU A 292 -7.60 -6.01 -5.62
N LEU A 293 -7.90 -6.79 -6.68
CA LEU A 293 -9.07 -7.65 -6.75
C LEU A 293 -8.76 -9.11 -6.40
N GLY A 294 -7.49 -9.53 -6.42
CA GLY A 294 -7.08 -10.92 -6.25
C GLY A 294 -7.46 -11.80 -7.45
N GLN A 295 -7.68 -11.20 -8.62
CA GLN A 295 -8.06 -11.92 -9.83
C GLN A 295 -6.84 -12.25 -10.67
N THR A 296 -6.80 -13.45 -11.24
CA THR A 296 -5.80 -13.80 -12.26
C THR A 296 -6.10 -13.01 -13.54
N PRO A 297 -5.09 -12.44 -14.22
CA PRO A 297 -5.32 -11.75 -15.49
C PRO A 297 -5.97 -12.69 -16.51
N GLY A 298 -7.03 -12.23 -17.16
CA GLY A 298 -7.67 -12.95 -18.26
C GLY A 298 -6.78 -12.92 -19.49
N GLY A 299 -6.26 -14.08 -19.93
CA GLY A 299 -5.46 -14.22 -21.17
C GLY A 299 -4.54 -15.44 -21.13
N LEU A 300 -4.35 -16.07 -22.27
CA LEU A 300 -3.66 -17.36 -22.42
C LEU A 300 -2.17 -17.37 -22.00
N GLN A 301 -1.55 -16.22 -21.72
CA GLN A 301 -0.13 -16.12 -21.33
C GLN A 301 0.15 -15.05 -20.25
N SER A 302 -0.84 -14.41 -19.67
CA SER A 302 -0.59 -13.36 -18.66
C SER A 302 -0.55 -13.98 -17.26
N THR A 303 0.66 -14.19 -16.73
CA THR A 303 0.85 -14.60 -15.33
C THR A 303 0.61 -13.45 -14.36
N GLY A 304 0.41 -12.21 -14.84
CA GLY A 304 0.32 -10.99 -14.02
C GLY A 304 1.63 -10.62 -13.31
N GLN A 305 2.71 -11.36 -13.55
CA GLN A 305 4.00 -11.11 -12.90
C GLN A 305 4.61 -9.77 -13.32
N SER A 306 4.49 -9.39 -14.60
CA SER A 306 4.98 -8.10 -15.11
C SER A 306 4.27 -6.93 -14.43
N ASP A 307 2.95 -7.02 -14.26
CA ASP A 307 2.16 -5.96 -13.64
C ASP A 307 2.51 -5.80 -12.17
N ILE A 308 2.70 -6.92 -11.46
CA ILE A 308 3.11 -6.91 -10.05
C ILE A 308 4.55 -6.38 -9.91
N ARG A 309 5.47 -6.71 -10.83
CA ARG A 309 6.82 -6.14 -10.84
C ARG A 309 6.80 -4.63 -11.01
N ASN A 310 6.12 -4.14 -12.03
CA ASN A 310 5.97 -2.69 -12.27
C ASN A 310 5.37 -1.98 -11.04
N TYR A 311 4.39 -2.62 -10.40
CA TYR A 311 3.80 -2.09 -9.18
C TYR A 311 4.81 -2.05 -8.02
N TYR A 312 5.60 -3.10 -7.80
CA TYR A 312 6.61 -3.11 -6.75
C TYR A 312 7.77 -2.17 -7.03
N ASP A 313 8.16 -1.99 -8.30
CA ASP A 313 9.14 -0.97 -8.69
C ASP A 313 8.65 0.44 -8.32
N ARG A 314 7.37 0.72 -8.54
CA ARG A 314 6.74 1.96 -8.09
C ARG A 314 6.72 2.09 -6.57
N ILE A 315 6.35 1.05 -5.83
CA ILE A 315 6.38 1.06 -4.35
C ILE A 315 7.82 1.30 -3.86
N SER A 316 8.82 0.66 -4.45
CA SER A 316 10.24 0.88 -4.13
C SER A 316 10.68 2.33 -4.42
N ALA A 317 10.22 2.90 -5.53
CA ALA A 317 10.45 4.32 -5.80
C ALA A 317 9.82 5.21 -4.72
N GLY A 318 8.60 4.94 -4.28
CA GLY A 318 7.95 5.64 -3.16
C GLY A 318 8.72 5.49 -1.84
N GLN A 319 9.24 4.30 -1.53
CA GLN A 319 10.11 4.09 -0.38
C GLN A 319 11.37 4.98 -0.41
N ASN A 320 12.01 5.12 -1.57
CA ASN A 320 13.25 5.87 -1.70
C ASN A 320 13.02 7.39 -1.83
N LEU A 321 12.00 7.83 -2.58
CA LEU A 321 11.78 9.23 -2.90
C LEU A 321 10.90 9.97 -1.87
N GLU A 322 9.99 9.25 -1.20
CA GLU A 322 9.05 9.84 -0.25
C GLU A 322 9.31 9.39 1.19
N LEU A 323 9.37 8.07 1.42
CA LEU A 323 9.42 7.53 2.77
C LEU A 323 10.79 7.74 3.43
N ARG A 324 11.88 7.48 2.72
CA ARG A 324 13.24 7.67 3.24
C ARG A 324 13.53 9.13 3.65
N PRO A 325 13.25 10.15 2.81
CA PRO A 325 13.42 11.54 3.23
C PRO A 325 12.54 11.93 4.41
N ALA A 326 11.29 11.46 4.46
CA ALA A 326 10.39 11.73 5.57
C ALA A 326 10.93 11.14 6.90
N LEU A 327 11.50 9.93 6.86
CA LEU A 327 12.04 9.26 8.04
C LEU A 327 13.38 9.81 8.51
N SER A 328 14.07 10.62 7.73
CA SER A 328 15.44 11.09 8.04
C SER A 328 15.56 11.74 9.44
N ARG A 329 14.57 12.52 9.84
CA ARG A 329 14.51 13.12 11.20
C ARG A 329 14.37 12.07 12.29
N LEU A 330 13.54 11.07 12.08
CA LEU A 330 13.38 9.95 13.02
C LEU A 330 14.66 9.14 13.12
N ASP A 331 15.31 8.86 11.99
CA ASP A 331 16.51 8.03 11.91
C ASP A 331 17.68 8.65 12.69
N GLU A 332 17.85 9.97 12.61
CA GLU A 332 18.84 10.68 13.41
C GLU A 332 18.65 10.47 14.92
N VAL A 333 17.42 10.52 15.38
CA VAL A 333 17.08 10.34 16.80
C VAL A 333 17.11 8.87 17.20
N LEU A 334 16.63 7.98 16.33
CA LEU A 334 16.56 6.54 16.57
C LEU A 334 17.95 5.94 16.72
N ILE A 335 18.87 6.26 15.79
CA ILE A 335 20.24 5.74 15.80
C ILE A 335 20.97 6.22 17.07
N ARG A 336 20.83 7.47 17.45
CA ARG A 336 21.39 8.00 18.69
C ARG A 336 20.77 7.36 19.94
N SER A 337 19.47 7.09 19.91
CA SER A 337 18.80 6.40 21.01
C SER A 337 19.26 4.95 21.15
N ALA A 338 19.52 4.25 20.04
CA ALA A 338 20.02 2.88 20.06
C ALA A 338 21.50 2.77 20.41
N LEU A 339 22.33 3.63 19.81
CA LEU A 339 23.81 3.52 19.87
C LEU A 339 24.48 4.54 20.80
N GLY A 340 23.77 5.59 21.23
CA GLY A 340 24.34 6.73 21.98
C GLY A 340 25.06 7.76 21.12
N SER A 341 25.31 7.48 19.85
CA SER A 341 25.98 8.34 18.87
C SER A 341 25.41 8.09 17.47
N ARG A 342 25.85 8.87 16.48
CA ARG A 342 25.49 8.70 15.08
C ARG A 342 26.75 8.38 14.25
N PRO A 343 27.15 7.11 14.13
CA PRO A 343 28.25 6.73 13.25
C PRO A 343 27.91 7.02 11.79
N ALA A 344 28.90 7.46 11.00
CA ALA A 344 28.68 7.86 9.61
C ALA A 344 28.41 6.67 8.67
N ASP A 345 28.92 5.51 9.01
CA ASP A 345 28.81 4.24 8.29
C ASP A 345 27.44 3.56 8.47
N VAL A 346 26.68 3.93 9.50
CA VAL A 346 25.37 3.34 9.76
C VAL A 346 24.33 3.90 8.78
N HIS A 347 23.79 3.04 7.95
CA HIS A 347 22.71 3.33 7.00
C HIS A 347 21.79 2.11 6.87
N TYR A 348 20.78 2.19 6.03
CA TYR A 348 19.91 1.04 5.74
C TYR A 348 19.56 0.94 4.25
N THR A 349 19.21 -0.24 3.83
CA THR A 349 18.60 -0.55 2.56
C THR A 349 17.17 -1.06 2.78
N TRP A 350 16.30 -0.89 1.79
CA TRP A 350 14.96 -1.49 1.86
C TRP A 350 15.05 -2.97 1.49
N ALA A 351 14.40 -3.82 2.28
CA ALA A 351 14.27 -5.23 1.95
C ALA A 351 13.50 -5.41 0.63
N PRO A 352 13.89 -6.37 -0.22
CA PRO A 352 13.26 -6.58 -1.53
C PRO A 352 11.76 -6.89 -1.40
N LEU A 353 10.91 -6.15 -2.12
CA LEU A 353 9.46 -6.37 -2.15
C LEU A 353 9.06 -7.64 -2.89
N TRP A 354 9.85 -8.05 -3.87
CA TRP A 354 9.68 -9.28 -4.60
C TRP A 354 10.48 -10.40 -3.92
N GLN A 355 9.78 -11.35 -3.35
CA GLN A 355 10.40 -12.55 -2.81
C GLN A 355 10.51 -13.59 -3.93
N MET A 356 11.74 -13.88 -4.35
CA MET A 356 12.01 -14.97 -5.26
C MET A 356 11.63 -16.29 -4.58
N THR A 357 11.09 -17.20 -5.35
CA THR A 357 10.90 -18.59 -4.91
C THR A 357 12.26 -19.25 -4.66
N GLU A 358 12.31 -20.29 -3.84
CA GLU A 358 13.58 -21.00 -3.55
C GLU A 358 14.29 -21.51 -4.81
N PRO A 359 13.59 -22.04 -5.86
CA PRO A 359 14.23 -22.38 -7.12
C PRO A 359 14.80 -21.17 -7.86
N GLU A 360 14.10 -20.02 -7.87
CA GLU A 360 14.60 -18.78 -8.49
C GLU A 360 15.85 -18.25 -7.78
N LYS A 361 15.87 -18.30 -6.44
CA LYS A 361 17.06 -17.93 -5.65
C LYS A 361 18.25 -18.81 -6.00
N ALA A 362 18.04 -20.13 -6.07
CA ALA A 362 19.07 -21.09 -6.43
C ALA A 362 19.60 -20.84 -7.86
N ASP A 363 18.73 -20.55 -8.83
CA ASP A 363 19.11 -20.26 -10.21
C ASP A 363 19.89 -18.94 -10.32
N VAL A 364 19.45 -17.89 -9.63
CA VAL A 364 20.15 -16.61 -9.55
C VAL A 364 21.52 -16.79 -8.90
N PHE A 365 21.60 -17.52 -7.80
CA PHE A 365 22.87 -17.81 -7.13
C PHE A 365 23.84 -18.56 -8.03
N ALA A 366 23.38 -19.61 -8.72
CA ALA A 366 24.21 -20.38 -9.63
C ALA A 366 24.73 -19.51 -10.78
N LYS A 367 23.90 -18.63 -11.36
CA LYS A 367 24.30 -17.68 -12.40
C LYS A 367 25.32 -16.65 -11.92
N LYS A 368 25.11 -16.10 -10.70
CA LYS A 368 26.05 -15.16 -10.08
C LYS A 368 27.39 -15.83 -9.77
N ALA A 369 27.37 -17.00 -9.14
CA ALA A 369 28.58 -17.76 -8.83
C ALA A 369 29.39 -18.10 -10.11
N LYS A 370 28.68 -18.47 -11.19
CA LYS A 370 29.30 -18.68 -12.51
C LYS A 370 29.91 -17.38 -13.05
N GLY A 371 29.18 -16.26 -13.01
CA GLY A 371 29.68 -14.96 -13.46
C GLY A 371 30.90 -14.50 -12.69
N VAL A 372 30.90 -14.68 -11.35
CA VAL A 372 32.07 -14.41 -10.50
C VAL A 372 33.27 -15.24 -10.92
N LYS A 373 33.08 -16.55 -11.15
CA LYS A 373 34.14 -17.44 -11.62
C LYS A 373 34.65 -17.00 -13.00
N ASP A 374 33.76 -16.74 -13.95
CA ASP A 374 34.14 -16.32 -15.30
C ASP A 374 34.96 -15.01 -15.30
N VAL A 375 34.64 -14.06 -14.38
CA VAL A 375 35.40 -12.81 -14.21
C VAL A 375 36.74 -13.08 -13.53
N ALA A 376 36.79 -13.93 -12.49
CA ALA A 376 38.05 -14.34 -11.83
C ALA A 376 39.04 -14.96 -12.82
N ASP A 377 38.55 -15.84 -13.69
CA ASP A 377 39.35 -16.53 -14.69
C ASP A 377 39.96 -15.57 -15.74
N THR A 378 39.47 -14.35 -15.89
CA THR A 378 40.05 -13.32 -16.79
C THR A 378 41.35 -12.71 -16.26
N GLY A 379 41.59 -12.73 -14.96
CA GLY A 379 42.75 -12.11 -14.30
C GLY A 379 42.88 -10.59 -14.49
N LEU A 380 41.83 -9.92 -14.95
CA LEU A 380 41.86 -8.47 -15.22
C LEU A 380 41.75 -7.60 -13.97
N ILE A 381 41.23 -8.16 -12.88
CA ILE A 381 40.99 -7.44 -11.62
C ILE A 381 41.98 -7.98 -10.57
N PRO A 382 42.73 -7.14 -9.85
CA PRO A 382 43.59 -7.59 -8.76
C PRO A 382 42.82 -8.35 -7.69
N ASP A 383 43.35 -9.45 -7.17
CA ASP A 383 42.68 -10.35 -6.23
C ASP A 383 42.05 -9.65 -5.00
N PRO A 384 42.73 -8.70 -4.32
CA PRO A 384 42.13 -8.01 -3.18
C PRO A 384 40.92 -7.14 -3.56
N ALA A 385 40.95 -6.51 -4.74
CA ALA A 385 39.84 -5.70 -5.22
C ALA A 385 38.68 -6.57 -5.68
N PHE A 386 38.97 -7.72 -6.30
CA PHE A 386 38.01 -8.69 -6.71
C PHE A 386 37.32 -9.33 -5.50
N ALA A 387 38.07 -9.79 -4.50
CA ALA A 387 37.55 -10.36 -3.27
C ALA A 387 36.55 -9.41 -2.58
N ARG A 388 36.94 -8.12 -2.46
CA ARG A 388 36.09 -7.09 -1.87
C ARG A 388 34.82 -6.83 -2.69
N GLY A 389 34.92 -6.85 -4.02
CA GLY A 389 33.75 -6.72 -4.91
C GLY A 389 32.77 -7.89 -4.78
N VAL A 390 33.29 -9.12 -4.71
CA VAL A 390 32.51 -10.34 -4.50
C VAL A 390 31.86 -10.36 -3.11
N GLN A 391 32.61 -9.99 -2.08
CA GLN A 391 32.12 -9.85 -0.72
C GLN A 391 30.93 -8.87 -0.66
N ASN A 392 31.12 -7.65 -1.19
CA ASN A 392 30.05 -6.66 -1.22
C ASN A 392 28.80 -7.20 -1.97
N MET A 393 28.99 -7.88 -3.11
CA MET A 393 27.88 -8.44 -3.88
C MET A 393 27.09 -9.48 -3.07
N PHE A 394 27.75 -10.38 -2.35
CA PHE A 394 27.07 -11.42 -1.58
C PHE A 394 26.44 -10.89 -0.27
N VAL A 395 27.01 -9.85 0.31
CA VAL A 395 26.45 -9.16 1.48
C VAL A 395 25.22 -8.33 1.10
N GLU A 396 25.32 -7.51 0.03
CA GLU A 396 24.23 -6.66 -0.45
C GLU A 396 23.03 -7.50 -0.95
N ASP A 397 23.29 -8.63 -1.56
CA ASP A 397 22.25 -9.56 -2.02
C ASP A 397 21.60 -10.39 -0.90
N GLY A 398 22.13 -10.31 0.33
CA GLY A 398 21.69 -11.12 1.47
C GLY A 398 21.94 -12.63 1.30
N THR A 399 22.80 -13.02 0.38
CA THR A 399 23.13 -14.44 0.10
C THR A 399 23.94 -15.06 1.24
N PHE A 400 24.86 -14.29 1.82
CA PHE A 400 25.65 -14.67 3.00
C PHE A 400 25.54 -13.58 4.08
N PRO A 401 24.44 -13.56 4.84
CA PRO A 401 24.28 -12.58 5.92
C PRO A 401 25.37 -12.80 6.99
N GLY A 402 26.07 -11.73 7.33
CA GLY A 402 27.14 -11.77 8.33
C GLY A 402 28.52 -12.15 7.78
N LEU A 403 28.70 -12.24 6.46
CA LEU A 403 30.01 -12.51 5.85
C LEU A 403 31.05 -11.45 6.25
N ASP A 404 30.68 -10.15 6.28
CA ASP A 404 31.58 -9.08 6.76
C ASP A 404 32.08 -9.34 8.18
N ALA A 405 31.18 -9.69 9.08
CA ALA A 405 31.53 -9.97 10.47
C ALA A 405 32.40 -11.24 10.60
N ALA A 406 32.17 -12.23 9.76
CA ALA A 406 32.95 -13.45 9.73
C ALA A 406 34.37 -13.19 9.20
N LEU A 407 34.51 -12.38 8.15
CA LEU A 407 35.84 -11.99 7.62
C LEU A 407 36.62 -11.08 8.59
N ASP A 408 35.95 -10.19 9.33
CA ASP A 408 36.55 -9.41 10.42
C ASP A 408 37.06 -10.31 11.57
N GLU A 409 36.43 -11.47 11.81
CA GLU A 409 36.79 -12.39 12.89
C GLU A 409 37.88 -13.40 12.46
N PHE A 410 37.80 -13.91 11.25
CA PHE A 410 38.68 -15.00 10.76
C PHE A 410 39.77 -14.53 9.81
N GLY A 411 39.74 -13.27 9.36
CA GLY A 411 40.71 -12.69 8.42
C GLY A 411 40.27 -12.86 6.96
N ASP A 412 40.89 -12.06 6.08
CA ASP A 412 40.58 -11.97 4.64
C ASP A 412 41.30 -13.06 3.81
N GLU A 413 42.24 -13.78 4.39
CA GLU A 413 43.02 -14.81 3.68
C GLU A 413 42.41 -16.19 3.89
N PRO A 414 42.20 -16.97 2.81
CA PRO A 414 41.82 -18.36 2.96
C PRO A 414 42.89 -19.14 3.76
N ASP A 415 42.46 -19.98 4.69
CA ASP A 415 43.36 -20.93 5.37
C ASP A 415 44.01 -21.82 4.29
N ASP A 416 45.24 -21.50 3.94
CA ASP A 416 46.01 -22.17 2.89
C ASP A 416 46.61 -23.47 3.44
N LYS A 417 45.71 -24.37 3.92
CA LYS A 417 46.05 -25.70 4.46
C LYS A 417 46.78 -26.54 3.42
N ASP A 418 46.47 -26.34 2.13
CA ASP A 418 47.13 -27.06 1.04
C ASP A 418 48.58 -26.56 0.83
N ALA A 419 48.82 -25.24 0.99
CA ALA A 419 50.18 -24.68 0.91
C ALA A 419 51.08 -25.10 2.09
N ASP A 420 50.51 -25.16 3.28
CA ASP A 420 51.23 -25.64 4.47
C ASP A 420 51.52 -27.13 4.41
N GLU A 421 50.57 -27.96 3.93
CA GLU A 421 50.80 -29.40 3.71
C GLU A 421 51.80 -29.66 2.56
N GLU A 422 51.78 -28.83 1.51
CA GLU A 422 52.75 -28.95 0.40
C GLU A 422 54.16 -28.47 0.83
N ALA A 423 54.22 -27.43 1.66
CA ALA A 423 55.49 -26.96 2.28
C ALA A 423 56.06 -27.99 3.26
N GLU A 424 55.25 -28.66 4.07
CA GLU A 424 55.65 -29.75 4.95
C GLU A 424 56.13 -30.97 4.17
N ARG A 425 55.46 -31.35 3.05
CA ARG A 425 55.91 -32.43 2.16
C ARG A 425 57.25 -32.13 1.50
N LEU A 426 57.42 -30.92 0.96
CA LEU A 426 58.69 -30.48 0.37
C LEU A 426 59.84 -30.44 1.38
N ASN A 427 59.57 -30.01 2.60
CA ASN A 427 60.54 -30.04 3.69
C ASN A 427 60.90 -31.48 4.14
N ALA A 428 59.92 -32.39 4.18
CA ALA A 428 60.16 -33.80 4.49
C ALA A 428 60.96 -34.52 3.38
N GLU A 429 60.72 -34.21 2.12
CA GLU A 429 61.48 -34.75 0.99
C GLU A 429 62.93 -34.24 0.96
N GLN A 430 63.16 -32.97 1.32
CA GLN A 430 64.51 -32.41 1.42
C GLN A 430 65.34 -32.97 2.60
N GLN A 431 64.68 -33.34 3.70
CA GLN A 431 65.33 -33.96 4.85
C GLN A 431 65.63 -35.45 4.61
N GLY A 432 64.77 -36.16 3.84
CA GLY A 432 64.99 -37.56 3.46
C GLY A 432 66.05 -37.77 2.36
N ALA A 433 66.44 -36.71 1.65
CA ALA A 433 67.50 -36.80 0.62
C ALA A 433 68.95 -36.46 1.13
N SER A 434 69.07 -36.14 2.41
CA SER A 434 70.34 -35.78 3.08
C SER A 434 70.86 -36.84 4.06
N GLU A 435 70.24 -38.03 4.13
CA GLU A 435 70.74 -39.23 4.73
C GLU A 435 71.16 -40.24 3.63
#